data_fe905a4b4e9772a4c4fab9d0756fa5a0
#
_entry.id   fe905a4b4e9772a4c4fab9d0756fa5a0
#
_cell.length_a   1.000
_cell.length_b   1.000
_cell.length_c   1.000
_cell.angle_alpha   90.00
_cell.angle_beta   90.00
_cell.angle_gamma   90.00
#
_symmetry.space_group_name_H-M   'P 1'
#
loop_
_entity.id
_entity.type
_entity.pdbx_description
1 polymer ?
#
loop_
_entity_poly.entity_id
_entity_poly.type
_entity_poly.pdbx_seq_one_letter_code
_entity_poly.pdbx_strand_id
1 'polypeptide(L)'
;MLSLTLVAVVSSSFAQTNPVFVQLGQAKGAVYKPDSGPQLQIGILVMHREANYMNNIACREFSSRGFVVLCMNSRFENNEALVDWELIPLDVAQGVNHLKNVQKVNKVILYGNSGGGVTMSFYQAVAENGPSVCQGANKLVQCGNNLAGVPPADGIILSDGHPGNPILRLRSINPAVNNEKNPDRLNPRLDPFDPKTAITPQDRHTIPRSSRRGISKLKLSG
;
A
#
# COMPACT_ATOMS: atom_id res chain seq x y z
N MET A 1 -26.31 -51.29 14.65
CA MET A 1 -25.22 -51.02 13.70
C MET A 1 -25.31 -49.57 13.31
N LEU A 2 -24.39 -48.73 13.83
CA LEU A 2 -24.32 -47.31 13.51
C LEU A 2 -23.36 -47.15 12.33
N SER A 3 -23.87 -46.70 11.17
CA SER A 3 -23.06 -46.42 9.99
C SER A 3 -22.40 -45.04 10.16
N LEU A 4 -21.10 -44.99 10.30
CA LEU A 4 -20.31 -43.78 10.36
C LEU A 4 -20.00 -43.33 8.94
N THR A 5 -20.69 -42.31 8.46
CA THR A 5 -20.40 -41.70 7.14
C THR A 5 -19.20 -40.75 7.30
N LEU A 6 -18.03 -41.14 6.79
CA LEU A 6 -16.84 -40.32 6.75
C LEU A 6 -17.00 -39.29 5.61
N VAL A 7 -17.24 -38.01 5.99
CA VAL A 7 -17.20 -36.91 5.02
C VAL A 7 -15.75 -36.51 4.82
N ALA A 8 -15.16 -36.93 3.69
CA ALA A 8 -13.86 -36.47 3.27
C ALA A 8 -13.97 -35.03 2.77
N VAL A 9 -13.47 -34.07 3.54
CA VAL A 9 -13.26 -32.71 3.08
C VAL A 9 -12.06 -32.72 2.14
N VAL A 10 -12.32 -32.73 0.84
CA VAL A 10 -11.28 -32.58 -0.18
C VAL A 10 -10.87 -31.09 -0.18
N SER A 11 -9.79 -30.77 0.51
CA SER A 11 -9.12 -29.50 0.34
C SER A 11 -8.49 -29.48 -1.05
N SER A 12 -9.16 -28.85 -2.03
CA SER A 12 -8.56 -28.59 -3.33
C SER A 12 -7.43 -27.56 -3.15
N SER A 13 -6.21 -28.04 -3.02
CA SER A 13 -5.03 -27.20 -3.18
C SER A 13 -4.91 -26.85 -4.67
N PHE A 14 -5.11 -25.59 -5.01
CA PHE A 14 -4.84 -25.13 -6.36
C PHE A 14 -3.31 -25.16 -6.57
N ALA A 15 -2.85 -25.94 -7.55
CA ALA A 15 -1.45 -25.92 -7.94
C ALA A 15 -1.16 -24.54 -8.57
N GLN A 16 -0.13 -23.86 -8.06
CA GLN A 16 0.29 -22.57 -8.58
C GLN A 16 1.26 -22.80 -9.73
N THR A 17 0.95 -22.26 -10.91
CA THR A 17 1.90 -22.22 -12.03
C THR A 17 2.94 -21.13 -11.90
N ASN A 18 3.91 -21.19 -12.82
CA ASN A 18 4.82 -20.08 -13.08
C ASN A 18 4.02 -18.82 -13.49
N PRO A 19 4.41 -17.63 -12.96
CA PRO A 19 3.74 -16.39 -13.32
C PRO A 19 3.88 -16.09 -14.81
N VAL A 20 2.82 -15.53 -15.39
CA VAL A 20 2.84 -15.02 -16.77
C VAL A 20 3.18 -13.55 -16.73
N PHE A 21 4.32 -13.17 -17.33
CA PHE A 21 4.72 -11.77 -17.41
C PHE A 21 3.91 -11.03 -18.46
N VAL A 22 3.53 -9.79 -18.14
CA VAL A 22 2.72 -8.93 -18.98
C VAL A 22 3.24 -7.51 -19.03
N GLN A 23 3.16 -6.89 -20.21
CA GLN A 23 3.43 -5.47 -20.38
C GLN A 23 2.11 -4.71 -20.27
N LEU A 24 2.07 -3.64 -19.49
CA LEU A 24 0.89 -2.86 -19.14
C LEU A 24 1.14 -1.36 -19.41
N GLY A 25 1.18 -0.98 -20.70
CA GLY A 25 1.62 0.35 -21.08
C GLY A 25 3.09 0.55 -20.73
N GLN A 26 3.38 1.52 -19.85
CA GLN A 26 4.74 1.74 -19.33
C GLN A 26 5.05 0.92 -18.07
N ALA A 27 4.03 0.35 -17.45
CA ALA A 27 4.17 -0.55 -16.33
C ALA A 27 4.35 -2.00 -16.79
N LYS A 28 4.77 -2.88 -15.90
CA LYS A 28 4.93 -4.32 -16.16
C LYS A 28 4.46 -5.12 -14.97
N GLY A 29 4.05 -6.36 -15.20
CA GLY A 29 3.53 -7.19 -14.15
C GLY A 29 3.71 -8.68 -14.38
N ALA A 30 3.31 -9.44 -13.40
CA ALA A 30 3.27 -10.90 -13.39
C ALA A 30 1.90 -11.36 -12.89
N VAL A 31 1.20 -12.14 -13.70
CA VAL A 31 -0.10 -12.72 -13.35
C VAL A 31 0.14 -14.09 -12.72
N TYR A 32 -0.37 -14.27 -11.52
CA TYR A 32 -0.38 -15.52 -10.76
C TYR A 32 -1.81 -16.03 -10.67
N LYS A 33 -2.05 -17.25 -11.07
CA LYS A 33 -3.35 -17.93 -10.95
C LYS A 33 -3.17 -19.43 -10.99
N PRO A 34 -4.11 -20.24 -10.47
CA PRO A 34 -4.09 -21.67 -10.64
C PRO A 34 -4.14 -22.06 -12.13
N ASP A 35 -3.46 -23.16 -12.50
CA ASP A 35 -3.41 -23.68 -13.87
C ASP A 35 -4.72 -24.23 -14.37
N SER A 36 -5.51 -24.74 -13.47
CA SER A 36 -6.76 -25.44 -13.76
C SER A 36 -7.80 -25.11 -12.69
N GLY A 37 -9.03 -25.35 -12.99
CA GLY A 37 -10.16 -25.11 -12.09
C GLY A 37 -11.20 -24.17 -12.69
N PRO A 38 -12.20 -23.77 -11.88
CA PRO A 38 -13.26 -22.88 -12.35
C PRO A 38 -12.72 -21.49 -12.67
N GLN A 39 -13.46 -20.73 -13.49
CA GLN A 39 -13.18 -19.33 -13.75
C GLN A 39 -13.17 -18.54 -12.43
N LEU A 40 -12.04 -17.94 -12.10
CA LEU A 40 -11.87 -17.16 -10.87
C LEU A 40 -12.56 -15.80 -11.03
N GLN A 41 -13.30 -15.39 -10.00
CA GLN A 41 -14.18 -14.22 -10.07
C GLN A 41 -13.56 -12.96 -9.47
N ILE A 42 -12.53 -13.12 -8.64
CA ILE A 42 -11.91 -12.02 -7.91
C ILE A 42 -10.46 -11.91 -8.34
N GLY A 43 -10.07 -10.71 -8.78
CA GLY A 43 -8.70 -10.31 -9.06
C GLY A 43 -8.14 -9.44 -7.94
N ILE A 44 -6.88 -9.66 -7.60
CA ILE A 44 -6.15 -8.81 -6.64
C ILE A 44 -5.00 -8.14 -7.39
N LEU A 45 -4.97 -6.81 -7.35
CA LEU A 45 -3.88 -5.99 -7.89
C LEU A 45 -2.93 -5.59 -6.77
N VAL A 46 -1.69 -6.02 -6.86
CA VAL A 46 -0.61 -5.76 -5.89
C VAL A 46 0.43 -4.87 -6.54
N MET A 47 0.66 -3.67 -6.02
CA MET A 47 1.68 -2.76 -6.54
C MET A 47 2.20 -1.81 -5.46
N HIS A 48 3.44 -1.41 -5.61
CA HIS A 48 4.07 -0.30 -4.88
C HIS A 48 4.43 0.83 -5.86
N ARG A 49 4.69 2.03 -5.39
CA ARG A 49 5.03 3.16 -6.26
C ARG A 49 6.38 2.98 -7.00
N GLU A 50 7.41 2.42 -6.32
CA GLU A 50 8.74 2.27 -6.90
C GLU A 50 9.41 0.91 -6.60
N ALA A 51 8.97 0.20 -5.57
CA ALA A 51 9.58 -1.09 -5.23
C ALA A 51 9.14 -2.20 -6.20
N ASN A 52 10.01 -3.17 -6.42
CA ASN A 52 9.69 -4.33 -7.24
C ASN A 52 8.74 -5.27 -6.49
N TYR A 53 7.51 -5.35 -6.99
CA TYR A 53 6.44 -6.17 -6.40
C TYR A 53 6.04 -7.36 -7.25
N MET A 54 6.66 -7.58 -8.42
CA MET A 54 6.30 -8.71 -9.29
C MET A 54 6.53 -10.08 -8.65
N ASN A 55 7.35 -10.19 -7.62
CA ASN A 55 7.57 -11.42 -6.85
C ASN A 55 7.26 -11.22 -5.35
N ASN A 56 6.36 -10.32 -5.00
CA ASN A 56 5.93 -10.12 -3.61
C ASN A 56 5.27 -11.39 -3.06
N ILE A 57 5.43 -11.66 -1.76
CA ILE A 57 4.85 -12.83 -1.09
C ILE A 57 3.32 -12.90 -1.28
N ALA A 58 2.64 -11.75 -1.27
CA ALA A 58 1.20 -11.66 -1.48
C ALA A 58 0.74 -12.29 -2.82
N CYS A 59 1.59 -12.24 -3.85
CA CYS A 59 1.28 -12.80 -5.16
C CYS A 59 0.99 -14.30 -5.08
N ARG A 60 1.86 -15.03 -4.39
CA ARG A 60 1.74 -16.48 -4.20
C ARG A 60 0.68 -16.83 -3.16
N GLU A 61 0.65 -16.09 -2.06
CA GLU A 61 -0.29 -16.35 -0.98
C GLU A 61 -1.74 -16.19 -1.40
N PHE A 62 -2.07 -15.16 -2.16
CA PHE A 62 -3.43 -14.98 -2.66
C PHE A 62 -3.75 -15.94 -3.81
N SER A 63 -2.83 -16.19 -4.75
CA SER A 63 -3.10 -17.09 -5.85
C SER A 63 -3.29 -18.54 -5.39
N SER A 64 -2.54 -18.99 -4.38
CA SER A 64 -2.74 -20.32 -3.78
C SER A 64 -4.10 -20.48 -3.07
N ARG A 65 -4.77 -19.37 -2.78
CA ARG A 65 -6.12 -19.33 -2.19
C ARG A 65 -7.23 -19.13 -3.23
N GLY A 66 -6.91 -19.25 -4.52
CA GLY A 66 -7.90 -19.21 -5.60
C GLY A 66 -8.22 -17.81 -6.13
N PHE A 67 -7.36 -16.82 -5.95
CA PHE A 67 -7.50 -15.50 -6.58
C PHE A 67 -6.66 -15.41 -7.87
N VAL A 68 -7.11 -14.61 -8.83
CA VAL A 68 -6.24 -14.12 -9.90
C VAL A 68 -5.44 -12.93 -9.33
N VAL A 69 -4.13 -13.02 -9.30
CA VAL A 69 -3.30 -11.97 -8.70
C VAL A 69 -2.41 -11.37 -9.78
N LEU A 70 -2.54 -10.06 -9.98
CA LEU A 70 -1.63 -9.28 -10.80
C LEU A 70 -0.68 -8.52 -9.88
N CYS A 71 0.57 -8.96 -9.85
CA CYS A 71 1.64 -8.25 -9.15
C CYS A 71 2.42 -7.43 -10.17
N MET A 72 2.44 -6.11 -9.98
CA MET A 72 3.03 -5.22 -10.97
C MET A 72 3.96 -4.18 -10.36
N ASN A 73 4.85 -3.68 -11.21
CA ASN A 73 5.71 -2.55 -10.94
C ASN A 73 5.20 -1.34 -11.73
N SER A 74 5.31 -0.17 -11.11
CA SER A 74 5.04 1.08 -11.81
C SER A 74 6.14 1.37 -12.84
N ARG A 75 5.92 2.38 -13.68
CA ARG A 75 6.95 2.93 -14.58
C ARG A 75 8.20 3.45 -13.84
N PHE A 76 8.09 3.68 -12.55
CA PHE A 76 9.15 4.20 -11.68
C PHE A 76 9.89 3.12 -10.89
N GLU A 77 9.81 1.86 -11.32
CA GLU A 77 10.48 0.76 -10.63
C GLU A 77 11.96 1.06 -10.36
N ASN A 78 12.37 0.89 -9.09
CA ASN A 78 13.72 1.15 -8.60
C ASN A 78 14.22 2.59 -8.82
N ASN A 79 13.32 3.54 -8.99
CA ASN A 79 13.67 4.93 -9.24
C ASN A 79 12.84 5.89 -8.38
N GLU A 80 13.03 5.82 -7.06
CA GLU A 80 12.30 6.65 -6.09
C GLU A 80 12.53 8.16 -6.32
N ALA A 81 13.71 8.53 -6.80
CA ALA A 81 14.07 9.94 -7.03
C ALA A 81 13.23 10.63 -8.12
N LEU A 82 12.69 9.85 -9.07
CA LEU A 82 11.90 10.37 -10.19
C LEU A 82 10.43 10.01 -10.11
N VAL A 83 9.95 9.50 -8.97
CA VAL A 83 8.54 9.15 -8.81
C VAL A 83 7.66 10.37 -8.99
N ASP A 84 6.85 10.35 -10.05
CA ASP A 84 5.73 11.26 -10.23
C ASP A 84 4.45 10.59 -9.73
N TRP A 85 4.01 11.04 -8.57
CA TRP A 85 2.84 10.49 -7.90
C TRP A 85 1.55 10.67 -8.71
N GLU A 86 1.49 11.72 -9.52
CA GLU A 86 0.31 12.05 -10.30
C GLU A 86 0.19 11.19 -11.57
N LEU A 87 1.26 10.46 -11.95
CA LEU A 87 1.24 9.50 -13.06
C LEU A 87 0.98 8.05 -12.64
N ILE A 88 1.23 7.70 -11.37
CA ILE A 88 1.04 6.33 -10.87
C ILE A 88 -0.39 5.82 -11.05
N PRO A 89 -1.46 6.62 -10.86
CA PRO A 89 -2.82 6.16 -11.11
C PRO A 89 -3.06 5.61 -12.51
N LEU A 90 -2.34 6.10 -13.52
CA LEU A 90 -2.42 5.56 -14.88
C LEU A 90 -1.89 4.13 -14.96
N ASP A 91 -0.84 3.80 -14.21
CA ASP A 91 -0.29 2.45 -14.17
C ASP A 91 -1.23 1.50 -13.44
N VAL A 92 -1.80 1.93 -12.32
CA VAL A 92 -2.82 1.15 -11.58
C VAL A 92 -4.03 0.88 -12.47
N ALA A 93 -4.49 1.89 -13.24
CA ALA A 93 -5.61 1.75 -14.17
C ALA A 93 -5.36 0.67 -15.24
N GLN A 94 -4.13 0.57 -15.75
CA GLN A 94 -3.75 -0.52 -16.68
C GLN A 94 -3.91 -1.89 -16.01
N GLY A 95 -3.51 -2.02 -14.76
CA GLY A 95 -3.67 -3.25 -14.00
C GLY A 95 -5.13 -3.61 -13.76
N VAL A 96 -5.96 -2.65 -13.34
CA VAL A 96 -7.41 -2.85 -13.15
C VAL A 96 -8.06 -3.28 -14.46
N ASN A 97 -7.75 -2.60 -15.58
CA ASN A 97 -8.27 -2.95 -16.90
C ASN A 97 -7.81 -4.33 -17.35
N HIS A 98 -6.56 -4.71 -17.09
CA HIS A 98 -6.06 -6.04 -17.42
C HIS A 98 -6.81 -7.13 -16.66
N LEU A 99 -7.04 -6.96 -15.36
CA LEU A 99 -7.80 -7.91 -14.56
C LEU A 99 -9.25 -8.04 -15.06
N LYS A 100 -9.94 -6.93 -15.32
CA LYS A 100 -11.33 -6.93 -15.79
C LYS A 100 -11.45 -7.46 -17.23
N ASN A 101 -10.62 -6.97 -18.15
CA ASN A 101 -10.82 -7.17 -19.58
C ASN A 101 -10.06 -8.39 -20.15
N VAL A 102 -8.89 -8.73 -19.60
CA VAL A 102 -8.07 -9.85 -20.07
C VAL A 102 -8.27 -11.09 -19.20
N GLN A 103 -8.17 -10.92 -17.86
CA GLN A 103 -8.37 -12.03 -16.93
C GLN A 103 -9.86 -12.34 -16.67
N LYS A 104 -10.78 -11.45 -17.09
CA LYS A 104 -12.24 -11.64 -17.01
C LYS A 104 -12.74 -11.84 -15.57
N VAL A 105 -12.12 -11.20 -14.61
CA VAL A 105 -12.63 -11.21 -13.22
C VAL A 105 -13.80 -10.25 -13.07
N ASN A 106 -14.74 -10.57 -12.17
CA ASN A 106 -15.91 -9.75 -11.89
C ASN A 106 -15.62 -8.63 -10.89
N LYS A 107 -14.69 -8.89 -9.98
CA LYS A 107 -14.31 -7.96 -8.90
C LYS A 107 -12.81 -7.75 -8.88
N VAL A 108 -12.38 -6.53 -8.67
CA VAL A 108 -10.96 -6.17 -8.49
C VAL A 108 -10.75 -5.57 -7.11
N ILE A 109 -9.81 -6.14 -6.36
CA ILE A 109 -9.37 -5.64 -5.06
C ILE A 109 -7.96 -5.09 -5.21
N LEU A 110 -7.73 -3.87 -4.76
CA LEU A 110 -6.40 -3.30 -4.66
C LEU A 110 -5.74 -3.78 -3.37
N TYR A 111 -4.48 -4.18 -3.44
CA TYR A 111 -3.67 -4.50 -2.28
C TYR A 111 -2.47 -3.56 -2.21
N GLY A 112 -2.42 -2.74 -1.17
CA GLY A 112 -1.35 -1.80 -0.89
C GLY A 112 -0.64 -2.12 0.41
N ASN A 113 0.64 -2.50 0.34
CA ASN A 113 1.50 -2.68 1.49
C ASN A 113 2.46 -1.50 1.63
N SER A 114 2.70 -1.02 2.85
CA SER A 114 3.61 0.09 3.12
C SER A 114 3.28 1.33 2.26
N GLY A 115 4.22 1.84 1.47
CA GLY A 115 3.98 2.92 0.50
C GLY A 115 2.95 2.60 -0.59
N GLY A 116 2.73 1.31 -0.88
CA GLY A 116 1.64 0.86 -1.75
C GLY A 116 0.25 1.18 -1.18
N GLY A 117 0.10 1.25 0.14
CA GLY A 117 -1.14 1.66 0.78
C GLY A 117 -1.56 3.07 0.39
N VAL A 118 -0.62 4.02 0.40
CA VAL A 118 -0.85 5.40 -0.07
C VAL A 118 -1.18 5.43 -1.56
N THR A 119 -0.42 4.68 -2.36
CA THR A 119 -0.61 4.59 -3.81
C THR A 119 -2.01 4.12 -4.16
N MET A 120 -2.46 3.02 -3.56
CA MET A 120 -3.78 2.44 -3.84
C MET A 120 -4.93 3.32 -3.31
N SER A 121 -4.75 3.96 -2.15
CA SER A 121 -5.73 4.91 -1.62
C SER A 121 -5.87 6.14 -2.50
N PHE A 122 -4.75 6.68 -2.99
CA PHE A 122 -4.77 7.82 -3.91
C PHE A 122 -5.45 7.46 -5.24
N TYR A 123 -5.08 6.31 -5.82
CA TYR A 123 -5.74 5.82 -7.02
C TYR A 123 -7.25 5.70 -6.84
N GLN A 124 -7.71 5.03 -5.79
CA GLN A 124 -9.14 4.82 -5.56
C GLN A 124 -9.88 6.14 -5.37
N ALA A 125 -9.29 7.09 -4.62
CA ALA A 125 -9.88 8.41 -4.44
C ALA A 125 -10.06 9.16 -5.77
N VAL A 126 -9.06 9.10 -6.66
CA VAL A 126 -9.15 9.68 -8.01
C VAL A 126 -10.18 8.95 -8.86
N ALA A 127 -10.21 7.63 -8.81
CA ALA A 127 -11.12 6.80 -9.61
C ALA A 127 -12.60 7.03 -9.26
N GLU A 128 -12.90 7.25 -7.97
CA GLU A 128 -14.25 7.48 -7.49
C GLU A 128 -14.73 8.94 -7.64
N ASN A 129 -13.83 9.91 -7.50
CA ASN A 129 -14.20 11.33 -7.40
C ASN A 129 -13.64 12.20 -8.54
N GLY A 130 -12.83 11.60 -9.43
CA GLY A 130 -12.17 12.32 -10.51
C GLY A 130 -10.92 13.08 -10.08
N PRO A 131 -10.23 13.75 -11.03
CA PRO A 131 -8.97 14.44 -10.78
C PRO A 131 -9.06 15.65 -9.84
N SER A 132 -10.26 16.17 -9.57
CA SER A 132 -10.46 17.28 -8.64
C SER A 132 -9.87 17.03 -7.24
N VAL A 133 -9.77 15.76 -6.79
CA VAL A 133 -9.16 15.41 -5.51
C VAL A 133 -7.66 15.76 -5.42
N CYS A 134 -6.99 15.92 -6.56
CA CYS A 134 -5.57 16.28 -6.64
C CYS A 134 -5.30 17.58 -7.40
N GLN A 135 -6.32 18.40 -7.64
CA GLN A 135 -6.22 19.71 -8.32
C GLN A 135 -6.52 20.89 -7.38
N GLY A 136 -6.66 20.63 -6.07
CA GLY A 136 -6.96 21.69 -5.11
C GLY A 136 -5.80 22.69 -4.93
N ALA A 137 -6.13 23.93 -4.53
CA ALA A 137 -5.15 25.01 -4.34
C ALA A 137 -4.07 24.70 -3.30
N ASN A 138 -4.32 23.74 -2.39
CA ASN A 138 -3.35 23.30 -1.36
C ASN A 138 -2.33 22.26 -1.88
N LYS A 139 -2.46 21.83 -3.14
CA LYS A 139 -1.50 20.91 -3.76
C LYS A 139 -0.34 21.69 -4.36
N LEU A 140 0.90 21.35 -4.00
CA LEU A 140 2.09 21.91 -4.61
C LEU A 140 2.24 21.49 -6.07
N VAL A 141 1.89 20.22 -6.36
CA VAL A 141 1.83 19.67 -7.71
C VAL A 141 0.40 19.21 -7.94
N GLN A 142 -0.22 19.72 -8.98
CA GLN A 142 -1.59 19.34 -9.35
C GLN A 142 -1.55 18.25 -10.41
N CYS A 143 -2.44 17.27 -10.29
CA CYS A 143 -2.58 16.24 -11.32
C CYS A 143 -3.26 16.77 -12.59
N GLY A 144 -3.00 16.11 -13.70
CA GLY A 144 -3.62 16.43 -14.96
C GLY A 144 -5.03 15.83 -15.13
N ASN A 145 -5.76 16.34 -16.11
CA ASN A 145 -7.08 15.83 -16.50
C ASN A 145 -7.02 14.44 -17.15
N ASN A 146 -5.83 13.95 -17.49
CA ASN A 146 -5.60 12.59 -17.97
C ASN A 146 -5.95 11.51 -16.96
N LEU A 147 -6.17 11.86 -15.70
CA LEU A 147 -6.69 10.97 -14.67
C LEU A 147 -8.21 10.86 -14.65
N ALA A 148 -8.92 11.61 -15.49
CA ALA A 148 -10.37 11.51 -15.59
C ALA A 148 -10.79 10.15 -16.16
N GLY A 149 -11.78 9.51 -15.54
CA GLY A 149 -12.36 8.26 -16.02
C GLY A 149 -11.50 7.02 -15.80
N VAL A 150 -10.46 7.06 -14.97
CA VAL A 150 -9.76 5.84 -14.55
C VAL A 150 -10.74 4.92 -13.80
N PRO A 151 -10.74 3.60 -14.06
CA PRO A 151 -11.76 2.70 -13.53
C PRO A 151 -11.58 2.45 -12.04
N PRO A 152 -12.61 2.61 -11.20
CA PRO A 152 -12.51 2.26 -9.79
C PRO A 152 -12.38 0.75 -9.61
N ALA A 153 -11.69 0.34 -8.56
CA ALA A 153 -11.71 -1.02 -8.06
C ALA A 153 -12.93 -1.23 -7.14
N ASP A 154 -13.23 -2.49 -6.84
CA ASP A 154 -14.38 -2.87 -6.01
C ASP A 154 -14.06 -2.90 -4.51
N GLY A 155 -12.78 -2.83 -4.15
CA GLY A 155 -12.33 -2.78 -2.77
C GLY A 155 -10.83 -2.55 -2.64
N ILE A 156 -10.39 -2.33 -1.41
CA ILE A 156 -8.99 -2.06 -1.08
C ILE A 156 -8.59 -2.79 0.20
N ILE A 157 -7.40 -3.38 0.20
CA ILE A 157 -6.74 -3.95 1.37
C ILE A 157 -5.50 -3.12 1.65
N LEU A 158 -5.41 -2.54 2.85
CA LEU A 158 -4.25 -1.80 3.32
C LEU A 158 -3.50 -2.64 4.36
N SER A 159 -2.28 -3.02 4.01
CA SER A 159 -1.39 -3.79 4.87
C SER A 159 -0.22 -2.92 5.29
N ASP A 160 -0.12 -2.60 6.58
CA ASP A 160 0.96 -1.77 7.13
C ASP A 160 1.16 -0.44 6.37
N GLY A 161 0.04 0.16 5.96
CA GLY A 161 0.03 1.43 5.24
C GLY A 161 0.28 2.62 6.18
N HIS A 162 1.03 3.62 5.70
CA HIS A 162 1.24 4.87 6.43
C HIS A 162 0.30 5.98 5.89
N PRO A 163 0.05 7.07 6.67
CA PRO A 163 -0.93 8.10 6.32
C PRO A 163 -0.44 9.12 5.26
N GLY A 164 0.59 8.78 4.51
CA GLY A 164 1.23 9.65 3.52
C GLY A 164 2.52 10.28 4.01
N ASN A 165 3.38 10.68 3.06
CA ASN A 165 4.71 11.22 3.35
C ASN A 165 4.68 12.48 4.24
N PRO A 166 3.79 13.47 4.03
CA PRO A 166 3.77 14.66 4.88
C PRO A 166 3.55 14.33 6.36
N ILE A 167 2.58 13.47 6.65
CA ILE A 167 2.27 13.07 8.02
C ILE A 167 3.40 12.19 8.61
N LEU A 168 3.96 11.31 7.80
CA LEU A 168 5.10 10.49 8.23
C LEU A 168 6.30 11.35 8.58
N ARG A 169 6.65 12.34 7.75
CA ARG A 169 7.76 13.27 8.00
C ARG A 169 7.51 14.12 9.23
N LEU A 170 6.31 14.66 9.39
CA LEU A 170 5.94 15.41 10.59
C LEU A 170 6.12 14.57 11.87
N ARG A 171 5.73 13.29 11.83
CA ARG A 171 5.92 12.37 12.96
C ARG A 171 7.37 11.98 13.21
N SER A 172 8.25 12.15 12.22
CA SER A 172 9.67 11.79 12.29
C SER A 172 10.55 12.98 12.74
N ILE A 173 9.99 14.18 12.91
CA ILE A 173 10.73 15.33 13.41
C ILE A 173 11.17 15.04 14.83
N ASN A 174 12.48 15.17 15.09
CA ASN A 174 13.05 15.04 16.43
C ASN A 174 12.72 16.30 17.26
N PRO A 175 11.87 16.20 18.30
CA PRO A 175 11.48 17.35 19.10
C PRO A 175 12.64 17.96 19.92
N ALA A 176 13.73 17.24 20.06
CA ALA A 176 14.92 17.72 20.78
C ALA A 176 15.77 18.69 19.97
N VAL A 177 15.62 18.75 18.64
CA VAL A 177 16.38 19.69 17.80
C VAL A 177 15.84 21.10 17.99
N ASN A 178 16.62 21.95 18.66
CA ASN A 178 16.27 23.34 18.91
C ASN A 178 16.63 24.28 17.76
N ASN A 179 17.57 23.88 16.90
CA ASN A 179 18.05 24.67 15.79
C ASN A 179 18.43 23.76 14.62
N GLU A 180 17.69 23.84 13.52
CA GLU A 180 17.93 23.03 12.33
C GLU A 180 19.29 23.31 11.66
N LYS A 181 19.88 24.49 11.86
CA LYS A 181 21.23 24.81 11.39
C LYS A 181 22.35 24.17 12.23
N ASN A 182 22.01 23.68 13.42
CA ASN A 182 22.91 22.95 14.29
C ASN A 182 22.17 21.79 14.97
N PRO A 183 21.89 20.70 14.22
CA PRO A 183 21.06 19.60 14.68
C PRO A 183 21.68 18.77 15.81
N ASP A 184 22.99 18.88 16.02
CA ASP A 184 23.70 18.16 17.09
C ASP A 184 23.45 18.77 18.47
N ARG A 185 22.95 20.00 18.52
CA ARG A 185 22.62 20.68 19.78
C ARG A 185 21.20 20.36 20.23
N LEU A 186 21.07 19.21 20.89
CA LEU A 186 19.77 18.70 21.35
C LEU A 186 19.37 19.32 22.70
N ASN A 187 18.05 19.41 22.92
CA ASN A 187 17.46 19.62 24.22
C ASN A 187 17.33 18.27 24.96
N PRO A 188 18.12 18.02 26.02
CA PRO A 188 18.11 16.71 26.69
C PRO A 188 16.73 16.30 27.24
N ARG A 189 15.89 17.30 27.60
CA ARG A 189 14.55 17.03 28.13
C ARG A 189 13.56 16.47 27.07
N LEU A 190 13.87 16.67 25.80
CA LEU A 190 13.01 16.27 24.66
C LEU A 190 13.68 15.18 23.83
N ASP A 191 14.91 14.81 24.16
CA ASP A 191 15.65 13.79 23.43
C ASP A 191 15.11 12.39 23.79
N PRO A 192 14.51 11.67 22.84
CA PRO A 192 14.00 10.32 23.08
C PRO A 192 15.11 9.28 23.33
N PHE A 193 16.36 9.65 23.06
CA PHE A 193 17.54 8.78 23.23
C PHE A 193 18.39 9.17 24.45
N ASP A 194 18.09 10.28 25.17
CA ASP A 194 18.77 10.61 26.42
C ASP A 194 18.48 9.52 27.46
N PRO A 195 19.51 8.89 28.08
CA PRO A 195 19.31 7.83 29.08
C PRO A 195 18.43 8.24 30.27
N LYS A 196 18.33 9.54 30.58
CA LYS A 196 17.50 10.07 31.68
C LYS A 196 16.03 10.29 31.29
N THR A 197 15.76 10.42 30.01
CA THR A 197 14.42 10.71 29.47
C THR A 197 13.95 9.66 28.48
N ALA A 198 14.83 8.75 28.05
CA ALA A 198 14.51 7.68 27.11
C ALA A 198 13.44 6.76 27.70
N ILE A 199 12.39 6.53 26.90
CA ILE A 199 11.36 5.54 27.20
C ILE A 199 11.94 4.16 26.93
N THR A 200 12.28 3.43 27.95
CA THR A 200 12.72 2.05 27.78
C THR A 200 11.54 1.14 27.36
N PRO A 201 11.80 -0.02 26.78
CA PRO A 201 10.73 -0.98 26.46
C PRO A 201 9.88 -1.35 27.68
N GLN A 202 10.47 -1.35 28.88
CA GLN A 202 9.80 -1.64 30.15
C GLN A 202 8.84 -0.50 30.54
N ASP A 203 9.15 0.74 30.21
CA ASP A 203 8.35 1.92 30.58
C ASP A 203 7.10 2.07 29.72
N ARG A 204 7.00 1.39 28.58
CA ARG A 204 5.87 1.52 27.65
C ARG A 204 4.53 1.14 28.29
N HIS A 205 4.55 0.27 29.26
CA HIS A 205 3.34 -0.19 29.96
C HIS A 205 2.96 0.70 31.15
N THR A 206 3.87 1.51 31.66
CA THR A 206 3.69 2.32 32.87
C THR A 206 3.42 3.79 32.62
N ILE A 207 3.56 4.27 31.36
CA ILE A 207 3.29 5.68 31.04
C ILE A 207 1.79 5.98 31.18
N PRO A 208 1.38 6.83 32.13
CA PRO A 208 -0.02 7.22 32.28
C PRO A 208 -0.56 7.86 30.99
N ARG A 209 -1.84 7.61 30.67
CA ARG A 209 -2.50 8.20 29.48
C ARG A 209 -2.41 9.73 29.44
N SER A 210 -2.32 10.40 30.59
CA SER A 210 -2.13 11.85 30.70
C SER A 210 -0.79 12.34 30.12
N SER A 211 0.30 11.59 30.33
CA SER A 211 1.63 11.94 29.81
C SER A 211 1.73 11.74 28.30
N ARG A 212 0.97 10.79 27.73
CA ARG A 212 0.88 10.58 26.27
C ARG A 212 0.22 11.77 25.54
N ARG A 213 -0.68 12.51 26.21
CA ARG A 213 -1.31 13.72 25.66
C ARG A 213 -0.32 14.92 25.63
N GLY A 214 0.67 14.94 26.51
CA GLY A 214 1.70 15.98 26.53
C GLY A 214 2.63 15.93 25.32
N ILE A 215 3.04 14.74 24.91
CA ILE A 215 3.93 14.53 23.76
C ILE A 215 3.24 14.92 22.45
N SER A 216 1.97 14.62 22.29
CA SER A 216 1.19 15.03 21.10
C SER A 216 0.88 16.53 21.05
N LYS A 217 0.79 17.22 22.21
CA LYS A 217 0.59 18.68 22.26
C LYS A 217 1.87 19.47 22.01
N LEU A 218 3.02 18.95 22.43
CA LEU A 218 4.32 19.59 22.14
C LEU A 218 4.69 19.58 20.64
N LYS A 219 4.16 18.63 19.87
CA LYS A 219 4.33 18.57 18.42
C LYS A 219 3.50 19.58 17.63
N LEU A 220 2.50 20.23 18.26
CA LEU A 220 1.56 21.14 17.60
C LEU A 220 1.77 22.61 17.99
N SER A 221 2.72 22.93 18.87
CA SER A 221 2.97 24.30 19.39
C SER A 221 4.37 24.83 19.06
N GLY A 222 5.07 24.22 18.08
CA GLY A 222 6.35 24.72 17.59
C GLY A 222 6.30 25.22 16.17
#